data_a4b81e6b87106b41031519d5db6094cc
#
_entry.id   a4b81e6b87106b41031519d5db6094cc
#
_cell.length_a   1.000
_cell.length_b   1.000
_cell.length_c   1.000
_cell.angle_alpha   90.00
_cell.angle_beta   90.00
_cell.angle_gamma   90.00
#
_symmetry.space_group_name_H-M   'P 1'
#
loop_
_entity.id
_entity.type
_entity.pdbx_description
1 polymer ?
#
loop_
_entity_poly.entity_id
_entity_poly.type
_entity_poly.pdbx_seq_one_letter_code
_entity_poly.pdbx_strand_id
1 'polypeptide(L)'
;MQMQYSDRRRMNLGLRTLFGAVSALILLAAPPGFAAKFDFDRVTEIAKKLSEKPFEDREKVPSWMTEMNYDQWRDIRFRPDRALWKEAKSKFTVQFFHPGMFYDRTVAISVVDANGVRPVPFSPSQFDYGKNDFASRVPQDLGHAGFRVHYPINKPDYGDEVIVFLGASYFRAVAKDMQFGLSARGLAIDTATSRGEEFPAFKAFWLVRPPPSATTMEIYALLDSESVAGAYRFLVRPGDETIVETQARLFPRKEIEKLGIAPLTSMIFHGENTIQRFVDFRPEVHDTDGVLLSFRSGEWLWRPIDNPERLNVSTYYFPNPRGFGLLQRDRDFDHYQDIETRMDIRPSGWVVPRAEWGAGSMELVEIPAKNEVNDNVVTYWVPQKKLTPGEMATFAYDTHWYRENKEWPPGGRAVATRRDLGTQPDVHRFIVDFEGGRLGSLSAETVVRGVISLASGSEIGDELVEQHVVKNPVTGGWRLGFQVKPKNKDPLNLRAFLQKGDDVLTETWSYTLLP
;
A
#
# COMPACT_ATOMS: atom_id res chain seq x y z
N MET A 1 38.07 -52.77 -20.22
CA MET A 1 38.06 -53.74 -19.15
C MET A 1 36.64 -53.78 -18.62
N GLN A 2 35.76 -54.41 -19.32
CA GLN A 2 35.16 -55.76 -19.23
C GLN A 2 34.93 -56.20 -17.79
N MET A 3 33.71 -56.37 -17.40
CA MET A 3 32.85 -57.57 -17.24
C MET A 3 31.64 -57.19 -16.40
N GLN A 4 30.46 -57.36 -16.86
CA GLN A 4 29.55 -58.48 -17.14
C GLN A 4 28.62 -58.83 -15.96
N TYR A 5 27.31 -58.64 -16.27
CA TYR A 5 26.12 -59.50 -16.08
C TYR A 5 25.82 -60.17 -14.72
N SER A 6 24.62 -59.91 -14.20
CA SER A 6 23.63 -61.01 -14.13
C SER A 6 22.21 -60.48 -13.82
N ASP A 7 21.35 -60.95 -14.69
CA ASP A 7 19.88 -60.87 -14.71
C ASP A 7 19.25 -61.70 -13.59
N ARG A 8 18.21 -61.17 -12.91
CA ARG A 8 17.13 -62.00 -12.38
C ARG A 8 15.83 -61.19 -12.27
N ARG A 9 14.95 -61.50 -13.22
CA ARG A 9 13.52 -61.19 -13.12
C ARG A 9 12.91 -61.80 -11.85
N ARG A 10 12.13 -60.98 -11.11
CA ARG A 10 10.92 -61.43 -10.43
C ARG A 10 9.86 -60.34 -10.53
N MET A 11 8.83 -60.71 -11.24
CA MET A 11 7.53 -60.05 -11.29
C MET A 11 6.89 -60.09 -9.93
N ASN A 12 6.54 -58.94 -9.34
CA ASN A 12 5.52 -58.89 -8.30
C ASN A 12 4.54 -57.74 -8.65
N LEU A 13 3.33 -58.14 -9.01
CA LEU A 13 2.14 -57.29 -9.02
C LEU A 13 1.91 -56.81 -7.57
N GLY A 14 2.00 -55.54 -7.33
CA GLY A 14 1.66 -54.89 -6.09
C GLY A 14 0.82 -53.66 -6.34
N LEU A 15 -0.41 -53.75 -5.99
CA LEU A 15 -1.50 -52.79 -5.91
C LEU A 15 -0.99 -51.35 -5.69
N ARG A 16 -1.15 -50.46 -6.69
CA ARG A 16 -1.02 -49.01 -6.48
C ARG A 16 -2.30 -48.50 -5.87
N THR A 17 -2.30 -48.38 -4.54
CA THR A 17 -3.27 -47.55 -3.82
C THR A 17 -2.95 -46.09 -4.07
N LEU A 18 -3.82 -45.40 -4.83
CA LEU A 18 -3.86 -43.95 -4.90
C LEU A 18 -4.21 -43.39 -3.50
N PHE A 19 -3.25 -42.79 -2.84
CA PHE A 19 -3.53 -41.85 -1.76
C PHE A 19 -3.57 -40.45 -2.37
N GLY A 20 -4.77 -40.04 -2.81
CA GLY A 20 -5.09 -38.64 -2.98
C GLY A 20 -5.26 -38.02 -1.60
N ALA A 21 -4.28 -37.25 -1.16
CA ALA A 21 -4.43 -36.40 0.02
C ALA A 21 -5.30 -35.19 -0.35
N VAL A 22 -6.61 -35.37 -0.28
CA VAL A 22 -7.57 -34.27 -0.22
C VAL A 22 -7.35 -33.60 1.13
N SER A 23 -6.79 -32.39 1.13
CA SER A 23 -6.79 -31.52 2.30
C SER A 23 -8.23 -31.10 2.61
N ALA A 24 -8.98 -32.00 3.25
CA ALA A 24 -10.30 -31.72 3.76
C ALA A 24 -10.16 -30.73 4.92
N LEU A 25 -10.46 -29.46 4.66
CA LEU A 25 -10.85 -28.52 5.70
C LEU A 25 -12.04 -29.16 6.41
N ILE A 26 -11.83 -29.65 7.64
CA ILE A 26 -12.86 -30.31 8.45
C ILE A 26 -13.97 -29.28 8.71
N LEU A 27 -15.01 -29.32 7.90
CA LEU A 27 -16.32 -28.79 8.23
C LEU A 27 -16.86 -29.66 9.38
N LEU A 28 -16.64 -29.26 10.62
CA LEU A 28 -17.38 -29.78 11.76
C LEU A 28 -18.86 -29.43 11.52
N ALA A 29 -19.64 -30.41 11.08
CA ALA A 29 -21.10 -30.31 11.06
C ALA A 29 -21.56 -30.15 12.53
N ALA A 30 -21.99 -28.93 12.88
CA ALA A 30 -22.68 -28.68 14.14
C ALA A 30 -24.10 -29.26 14.05
N PRO A 31 -24.67 -29.77 15.18
CA PRO A 31 -26.06 -30.22 15.22
C PRO A 31 -27.01 -29.06 14.89
N PRO A 32 -28.25 -29.32 14.41
CA PRO A 32 -29.22 -28.30 14.01
C PRO A 32 -29.74 -27.58 15.24
N GLY A 33 -29.10 -26.50 15.58
CA GLY A 33 -29.43 -25.59 16.66
C GLY A 33 -28.58 -24.34 16.52
N PHE A 34 -29.15 -23.29 15.88
CA PHE A 34 -28.53 -22.00 15.62
C PHE A 34 -27.15 -22.12 14.95
N ALA A 35 -27.13 -22.13 13.65
CA ALA A 35 -25.87 -21.94 12.90
C ALA A 35 -25.22 -20.65 13.44
N ALA A 36 -24.12 -20.78 14.18
CA ALA A 36 -23.40 -19.65 14.71
C ALA A 36 -23.07 -18.72 13.54
N LYS A 37 -23.48 -17.46 13.65
CA LYS A 37 -23.26 -16.44 12.62
C LYS A 37 -21.75 -16.39 12.35
N PHE A 38 -21.37 -16.58 11.07
CA PHE A 38 -19.96 -16.43 10.68
C PHE A 38 -19.62 -14.93 10.71
N ASP A 39 -18.67 -14.55 11.55
CA ASP A 39 -18.25 -13.17 11.78
C ASP A 39 -16.74 -13.06 11.95
N PHE A 40 -16.26 -11.86 12.29
CA PHE A 40 -14.85 -11.59 12.50
C PHE A 40 -14.23 -12.40 13.66
N ASP A 41 -15.01 -12.71 14.70
CA ASP A 41 -14.51 -13.53 15.82
C ASP A 41 -14.22 -14.96 15.36
N ARG A 42 -15.04 -15.49 14.45
CA ARG A 42 -14.77 -16.80 13.85
C ARG A 42 -13.47 -16.82 13.02
N VAL A 43 -13.21 -15.77 12.24
CA VAL A 43 -11.95 -15.64 11.50
C VAL A 43 -10.77 -15.50 12.47
N THR A 44 -10.96 -14.79 13.57
CA THR A 44 -9.95 -14.68 14.64
C THR A 44 -9.60 -16.04 15.26
N GLU A 45 -10.58 -16.88 15.54
CA GLU A 45 -10.35 -18.25 16.01
C GLU A 45 -9.57 -19.08 14.99
N ILE A 46 -9.88 -18.93 13.69
CA ILE A 46 -9.16 -19.62 12.61
C ILE A 46 -7.70 -19.16 12.58
N ALA A 47 -7.45 -17.85 12.65
CA ALA A 47 -6.10 -17.28 12.66
C ALA A 47 -5.29 -17.75 13.90
N LYS A 48 -5.91 -17.76 15.08
CA LYS A 48 -5.29 -18.27 16.29
C LYS A 48 -4.87 -19.74 16.14
N LYS A 49 -5.78 -20.61 15.73
CA LYS A 49 -5.48 -22.03 15.49
C LYS A 49 -4.42 -22.25 14.42
N LEU A 50 -4.37 -21.36 13.42
CA LEU A 50 -3.37 -21.40 12.36
C LEU A 50 -1.98 -21.03 12.92
N SER A 51 -1.90 -20.03 13.82
CA SER A 51 -0.64 -19.61 14.46
C SER A 51 -0.03 -20.68 15.39
N GLU A 52 -0.84 -21.60 15.90
CA GLU A 52 -0.41 -22.72 16.74
C GLU A 52 0.29 -23.84 15.95
N LYS A 53 0.28 -23.76 14.61
CA LYS A 53 0.91 -24.71 13.69
C LYS A 53 2.11 -24.07 12.99
N PRO A 54 3.09 -24.87 12.57
CA PRO A 54 4.13 -24.40 11.66
C PRO A 54 3.50 -23.79 10.40
N PHE A 55 4.20 -22.80 9.83
CA PHE A 55 3.78 -22.23 8.55
C PHE A 55 3.89 -23.27 7.44
N GLU A 56 2.85 -23.37 6.63
CA GLU A 56 2.83 -24.17 5.42
C GLU A 56 2.51 -23.25 4.23
N ASP A 57 3.46 -23.15 3.29
CA ASP A 57 3.24 -22.37 2.09
C ASP A 57 2.13 -23.00 1.24
N ARG A 58 1.43 -22.15 0.51
CA ARG A 58 0.37 -22.56 -0.41
C ARG A 58 0.95 -23.29 -1.61
N GLU A 59 0.20 -24.23 -2.14
CA GLU A 59 0.55 -24.91 -3.38
C GLU A 59 0.66 -23.91 -4.54
N LYS A 60 1.68 -24.10 -5.37
CA LYS A 60 1.89 -23.30 -6.58
C LYS A 60 0.97 -23.76 -7.70
N VAL A 61 0.56 -22.81 -8.52
CA VAL A 61 -0.09 -23.12 -9.79
C VAL A 61 0.87 -23.86 -10.73
N PRO A 62 0.38 -24.57 -11.77
CA PRO A 62 1.22 -25.23 -12.75
C PRO A 62 2.30 -24.30 -13.32
N SER A 63 3.54 -24.78 -13.41
CA SER A 63 4.72 -23.98 -13.79
C SER A 63 4.56 -23.23 -15.12
N TRP A 64 3.90 -23.84 -16.10
CA TRP A 64 3.66 -23.20 -17.39
C TRP A 64 2.85 -21.90 -17.27
N MET A 65 2.04 -21.75 -16.19
CA MET A 65 1.27 -20.53 -15.94
C MET A 65 2.16 -19.39 -15.42
N THR A 66 3.21 -19.71 -14.69
CA THR A 66 4.18 -18.70 -14.22
C THR A 66 5.15 -18.27 -15.32
N GLU A 67 5.24 -19.04 -16.40
CA GLU A 67 6.04 -18.73 -17.59
C GLU A 67 5.32 -17.81 -18.58
N MET A 68 4.03 -17.49 -18.35
CA MET A 68 3.29 -16.52 -19.16
C MET A 68 3.96 -15.16 -19.11
N ASN A 69 4.06 -14.50 -20.26
CA ASN A 69 4.47 -13.10 -20.31
C ASN A 69 3.31 -12.16 -19.96
N TYR A 70 3.62 -10.88 -19.81
CA TYR A 70 2.66 -9.86 -19.42
C TYR A 70 1.46 -9.76 -20.38
N ASP A 71 1.69 -9.80 -21.69
CA ASP A 71 0.63 -9.67 -22.70
C ASP A 71 -0.31 -10.87 -22.66
N GLN A 72 0.22 -12.07 -22.47
CA GLN A 72 -0.58 -13.29 -22.32
C GLN A 72 -1.46 -13.23 -21.08
N TRP A 73 -0.90 -12.82 -19.93
CA TRP A 73 -1.67 -12.72 -18.70
C TRP A 73 -2.69 -11.59 -18.75
N ARG A 74 -2.34 -10.42 -19.29
CA ARG A 74 -3.23 -9.26 -19.46
C ARG A 74 -4.43 -9.57 -20.38
N ASP A 75 -4.26 -10.44 -21.36
CA ASP A 75 -5.34 -10.82 -22.30
C ASP A 75 -6.34 -11.82 -21.69
N ILE A 76 -6.04 -12.38 -20.49
CA ILE A 76 -7.00 -13.18 -19.73
C ILE A 76 -7.93 -12.22 -18.97
N ARG A 77 -9.18 -12.12 -19.38
CA ARG A 77 -10.15 -11.17 -18.83
C ARG A 77 -11.30 -11.89 -18.16
N PHE A 78 -11.65 -11.49 -16.95
CA PHE A 78 -12.86 -11.99 -16.31
C PHE A 78 -14.10 -11.51 -17.07
N ARG A 79 -15.04 -12.40 -17.28
CA ARG A 79 -16.30 -12.11 -18.00
C ARG A 79 -17.26 -11.34 -17.09
N PRO A 80 -17.63 -10.06 -17.41
CA PRO A 80 -18.49 -9.25 -16.54
C PRO A 80 -19.88 -9.82 -16.29
N ASP A 81 -20.40 -10.66 -17.20
CA ASP A 81 -21.67 -11.37 -17.04
C ASP A 81 -21.61 -12.45 -15.96
N ARG A 82 -20.41 -12.89 -15.57
CA ARG A 82 -20.15 -13.88 -14.51
C ARG A 82 -19.82 -13.25 -13.15
N ALA A 83 -19.88 -11.92 -13.03
CA ALA A 83 -19.57 -11.24 -11.77
C ALA A 83 -20.51 -11.69 -10.65
N LEU A 84 -19.94 -11.93 -9.48
CA LEU A 84 -20.70 -12.29 -8.29
C LEU A 84 -21.72 -11.18 -7.96
N TRP A 85 -22.97 -11.57 -7.64
CA TRP A 85 -24.11 -10.71 -7.32
C TRP A 85 -24.65 -9.85 -8.49
N LYS A 86 -24.20 -10.06 -9.71
CA LYS A 86 -24.69 -9.32 -10.89
C LYS A 86 -26.21 -9.39 -11.03
N GLU A 87 -26.80 -10.58 -10.88
CA GLU A 87 -28.24 -10.80 -11.01
C GLU A 87 -29.04 -10.34 -9.78
N ALA A 88 -28.36 -10.17 -8.64
CA ALA A 88 -28.99 -9.81 -7.37
C ALA A 88 -29.39 -8.33 -7.27
N LYS A 89 -29.19 -7.54 -8.33
CA LYS A 89 -29.38 -6.07 -8.36
C LYS A 89 -28.65 -5.35 -7.24
N SER A 90 -27.57 -5.95 -6.72
CA SER A 90 -26.68 -5.31 -5.76
C SER A 90 -25.88 -4.20 -6.46
N LYS A 91 -25.65 -3.10 -5.76
CA LYS A 91 -24.71 -2.08 -6.23
C LYS A 91 -23.28 -2.61 -6.26
N PHE A 92 -22.96 -3.54 -5.34
CA PHE A 92 -21.65 -4.21 -5.31
C PHE A 92 -21.67 -5.46 -6.18
N THR A 93 -20.67 -5.58 -7.05
CA THR A 93 -20.37 -6.81 -7.77
C THR A 93 -18.90 -7.16 -7.63
N VAL A 94 -18.55 -8.45 -7.75
CA VAL A 94 -17.17 -8.90 -7.60
C VAL A 94 -16.74 -9.70 -8.83
N GLN A 95 -15.56 -9.38 -9.33
CA GLN A 95 -14.87 -10.11 -10.39
C GLN A 95 -13.55 -10.68 -9.83
N PHE A 96 -13.04 -11.73 -10.46
CA PHE A 96 -11.89 -12.47 -9.96
C PHE A 96 -10.71 -12.41 -10.92
N PHE A 97 -9.50 -12.55 -10.37
CA PHE A 97 -8.28 -12.60 -11.15
C PHE A 97 -7.82 -14.03 -11.40
N HIS A 98 -7.39 -14.27 -12.62
CA HIS A 98 -6.78 -15.52 -13.02
C HIS A 98 -5.34 -15.56 -12.49
N PRO A 99 -4.89 -16.68 -11.89
CA PRO A 99 -3.49 -16.84 -11.53
C PRO A 99 -2.59 -17.00 -12.77
N GLY A 100 -1.31 -16.75 -12.60
CA GLY A 100 -0.28 -16.83 -13.64
C GLY A 100 0.73 -15.69 -13.56
N MET A 101 1.79 -15.75 -14.33
CA MET A 101 2.90 -14.81 -14.30
C MET A 101 3.46 -14.67 -12.86
N PHE A 102 3.33 -13.51 -12.22
CA PHE A 102 3.77 -13.27 -10.83
C PHE A 102 2.83 -13.86 -9.78
N TYR A 103 1.57 -14.18 -10.15
CA TYR A 103 0.55 -14.68 -9.23
C TYR A 103 0.55 -16.21 -9.22
N ASP A 104 1.58 -16.78 -8.59
CA ASP A 104 1.84 -18.22 -8.57
C ASP A 104 1.08 -18.98 -7.46
N ARG A 105 0.21 -18.28 -6.71
CA ARG A 105 -0.63 -18.83 -5.64
C ARG A 105 -2.08 -18.41 -5.82
N THR A 106 -2.98 -19.28 -5.38
CA THR A 106 -4.42 -18.97 -5.33
C THR A 106 -4.84 -18.62 -3.91
N VAL A 107 -6.00 -17.96 -3.78
CA VAL A 107 -6.64 -17.62 -2.51
C VAL A 107 -8.00 -18.30 -2.41
N ALA A 108 -8.34 -18.83 -1.23
CA ALA A 108 -9.66 -19.38 -0.99
C ALA A 108 -10.66 -18.22 -0.84
N ILE A 109 -11.74 -18.21 -1.63
CA ILE A 109 -12.76 -17.17 -1.56
C ILE A 109 -14.11 -17.82 -1.23
N SER A 110 -14.80 -17.28 -0.23
CA SER A 110 -16.14 -17.71 0.17
C SER A 110 -17.09 -16.53 0.27
N VAL A 111 -18.37 -16.78 0.07
CA VAL A 111 -19.46 -15.83 0.35
C VAL A 111 -20.07 -16.17 1.70
N VAL A 112 -20.36 -15.13 2.49
CA VAL A 112 -21.13 -15.22 3.73
C VAL A 112 -22.49 -14.56 3.51
N ASP A 113 -23.57 -15.32 3.68
CA ASP A 113 -24.93 -14.80 3.61
C ASP A 113 -25.85 -15.48 4.65
N ALA A 114 -27.17 -15.25 4.56
CA ALA A 114 -28.15 -15.83 5.47
C ALA A 114 -28.16 -17.38 5.46
N ASN A 115 -27.64 -18.01 4.39
CA ASN A 115 -27.56 -19.47 4.24
C ASN A 115 -26.21 -20.03 4.74
N GLY A 116 -25.36 -19.20 5.35
CA GLY A 116 -24.05 -19.58 5.87
C GLY A 116 -22.88 -19.24 4.95
N VAL A 117 -21.80 -20.01 5.04
CA VAL A 117 -20.58 -19.82 4.27
C VAL A 117 -20.54 -20.79 3.10
N ARG A 118 -20.29 -20.26 1.90
CA ARG A 118 -20.20 -21.07 0.67
C ARG A 118 -18.96 -20.68 -0.12
N PRO A 119 -18.15 -21.65 -0.59
CA PRO A 119 -17.01 -21.35 -1.43
C PRO A 119 -17.45 -20.76 -2.77
N VAL A 120 -16.63 -19.90 -3.34
CA VAL A 120 -16.77 -19.42 -4.72
C VAL A 120 -15.96 -20.35 -5.62
N PRO A 121 -16.62 -21.15 -6.46
CA PRO A 121 -15.91 -22.07 -7.33
C PRO A 121 -15.19 -21.34 -8.45
N PHE A 122 -14.01 -21.80 -8.80
CA PHE A 122 -13.31 -21.41 -10.01
C PHE A 122 -13.88 -22.23 -11.20
N SER A 123 -13.94 -21.58 -12.36
CA SER A 123 -14.12 -22.26 -13.64
C SER A 123 -13.41 -21.48 -14.74
N PRO A 124 -12.67 -22.15 -15.66
CA PRO A 124 -12.09 -21.49 -16.82
C PRO A 124 -13.11 -20.70 -17.65
N SER A 125 -14.38 -21.13 -17.66
CA SER A 125 -15.48 -20.45 -18.39
C SER A 125 -15.84 -19.07 -17.83
N GLN A 126 -15.35 -18.70 -16.65
CA GLN A 126 -15.48 -17.36 -16.08
C GLN A 126 -14.59 -16.33 -16.78
N PHE A 127 -13.64 -16.80 -17.61
CA PHE A 127 -12.65 -15.95 -18.26
C PHE A 127 -12.75 -16.03 -19.78
N ASP A 128 -12.39 -14.91 -20.40
CA ASP A 128 -12.07 -14.82 -21.81
C ASP A 128 -10.53 -14.84 -21.93
N TYR A 129 -9.99 -15.76 -22.68
CA TYR A 129 -8.56 -15.94 -22.85
C TYR A 129 -7.97 -15.15 -24.03
N GLY A 130 -8.80 -14.37 -24.73
CA GLY A 130 -8.37 -13.53 -25.83
C GLY A 130 -7.68 -14.32 -26.93
N LYS A 131 -6.42 -13.95 -27.22
CA LYS A 131 -5.59 -14.61 -28.25
C LYS A 131 -4.84 -15.85 -27.77
N ASN A 132 -4.96 -16.18 -26.47
CA ASN A 132 -4.25 -17.32 -25.91
C ASN A 132 -4.89 -18.66 -26.29
N ASP A 133 -4.08 -19.65 -26.67
CA ASP A 133 -4.51 -20.99 -27.12
C ASP A 133 -4.52 -22.04 -25.99
N PHE A 134 -4.13 -21.68 -24.78
CA PHE A 134 -3.97 -22.59 -23.65
C PHE A 134 -5.21 -22.74 -22.76
N ALA A 135 -6.36 -22.17 -23.12
CA ALA A 135 -7.59 -22.23 -22.29
C ALA A 135 -8.00 -23.66 -21.90
N SER A 136 -7.80 -24.65 -22.81
CA SER A 136 -8.10 -26.05 -22.55
C SER A 136 -7.14 -26.74 -21.58
N ARG A 137 -5.98 -26.14 -21.31
CA ARG A 137 -4.95 -26.66 -20.37
C ARG A 137 -5.20 -26.20 -18.93
N VAL A 138 -6.06 -25.19 -18.73
CA VAL A 138 -6.34 -24.62 -17.40
C VAL A 138 -7.12 -25.63 -16.56
N PRO A 139 -6.64 -25.98 -15.35
CA PRO A 139 -7.39 -26.89 -14.47
C PRO A 139 -8.78 -26.33 -14.12
N GLN A 140 -9.78 -27.20 -14.05
CA GLN A 140 -11.17 -26.82 -13.79
C GLN A 140 -11.41 -26.27 -12.38
N ASP A 141 -10.54 -26.63 -11.44
CA ASP A 141 -10.57 -26.29 -10.01
C ASP A 141 -9.35 -25.48 -9.55
N LEU A 142 -8.71 -24.75 -10.49
CA LEU A 142 -7.45 -24.03 -10.23
C LEU A 142 -7.51 -23.06 -9.04
N GLY A 143 -8.64 -22.35 -8.88
CA GLY A 143 -8.77 -21.27 -7.92
C GLY A 143 -8.45 -19.88 -8.51
N HIS A 144 -8.69 -18.82 -7.73
CA HIS A 144 -8.50 -17.43 -8.14
C HIS A 144 -7.23 -16.84 -7.47
N ALA A 145 -6.54 -15.92 -8.14
CA ALA A 145 -5.39 -15.21 -7.56
C ALA A 145 -5.79 -14.08 -6.60
N GLY A 146 -7.00 -13.59 -6.76
CA GLY A 146 -7.54 -12.46 -6.01
C GLY A 146 -8.86 -12.01 -6.60
N PHE A 147 -9.32 -10.83 -6.20
CA PHE A 147 -10.59 -10.29 -6.67
C PHE A 147 -10.60 -8.76 -6.66
N ARG A 148 -11.56 -8.20 -7.39
CA ARG A 148 -11.86 -6.78 -7.42
C ARG A 148 -13.34 -6.55 -7.17
N VAL A 149 -13.63 -5.50 -6.43
CA VAL A 149 -14.99 -5.07 -6.11
C VAL A 149 -15.36 -3.89 -6.98
N HIS A 150 -16.54 -3.95 -7.58
CA HIS A 150 -17.11 -2.89 -8.38
C HIS A 150 -18.28 -2.24 -7.63
N TYR A 151 -18.36 -0.90 -7.73
CA TYR A 151 -19.44 -0.08 -7.18
C TYR A 151 -19.60 1.19 -8.03
N PRO A 152 -20.83 1.72 -8.24
CA PRO A 152 -21.06 2.92 -9.05
C PRO A 152 -20.64 4.19 -8.28
N ILE A 153 -19.39 4.66 -8.46
CA ILE A 153 -18.90 5.93 -7.89
C ILE A 153 -18.92 7.08 -8.88
N ASN A 154 -18.71 6.81 -10.18
CA ASN A 154 -18.67 7.85 -11.21
C ASN A 154 -20.01 8.00 -11.93
N LYS A 155 -20.67 6.88 -12.28
CA LYS A 155 -21.95 6.86 -12.99
C LYS A 155 -22.88 5.83 -12.35
N PRO A 156 -24.19 6.15 -12.17
CA PRO A 156 -25.14 5.25 -11.48
C PRO A 156 -25.35 3.88 -12.14
N ASP A 157 -25.14 3.79 -13.45
CA ASP A 157 -25.36 2.60 -14.27
C ASP A 157 -24.07 1.84 -14.62
N TYR A 158 -22.93 2.33 -14.13
CA TYR A 158 -21.62 1.72 -14.35
C TYR A 158 -20.92 1.38 -13.02
N GLY A 159 -20.53 0.14 -12.86
CA GLY A 159 -19.76 -0.29 -11.69
C GLY A 159 -18.26 -0.06 -11.91
N ASP A 160 -17.74 0.98 -11.30
CA ASP A 160 -16.30 1.26 -11.28
C ASP A 160 -15.57 0.24 -10.39
N GLU A 161 -14.34 -0.10 -10.73
CA GLU A 161 -13.46 -0.91 -9.90
C GLU A 161 -12.96 -0.05 -8.72
N VAL A 162 -13.45 -0.32 -7.51
CA VAL A 162 -13.22 0.55 -6.35
C VAL A 162 -12.16 0.04 -5.38
N ILE A 163 -11.98 -1.28 -5.29
CA ILE A 163 -10.92 -1.90 -4.49
C ILE A 163 -10.52 -3.25 -5.08
N VAL A 164 -9.22 -3.53 -5.01
CA VAL A 164 -8.57 -4.75 -5.53
C VAL A 164 -7.78 -5.41 -4.41
N PHE A 165 -7.89 -6.73 -4.28
CA PHE A 165 -7.01 -7.57 -3.48
C PHE A 165 -6.30 -8.56 -4.40
N LEU A 166 -5.00 -8.38 -4.59
CA LEU A 166 -4.21 -9.21 -5.52
C LEU A 166 -2.73 -9.21 -5.12
N GLY A 167 -2.17 -10.42 -4.96
CA GLY A 167 -0.77 -10.65 -4.61
C GLY A 167 -0.45 -10.42 -3.13
N ALA A 168 0.22 -11.36 -2.47
CA ALA A 168 0.57 -11.33 -1.06
C ALA A 168 -0.57 -10.77 -0.18
N SER A 169 -0.33 -9.66 0.53
CA SER A 169 -1.37 -8.95 1.29
C SER A 169 -1.70 -7.57 0.73
N TYR A 170 -1.39 -7.32 -0.54
CA TYR A 170 -1.65 -6.04 -1.18
C TYR A 170 -3.12 -5.81 -1.47
N PHE A 171 -3.54 -4.56 -1.30
CA PHE A 171 -4.81 -4.05 -1.81
C PHE A 171 -4.67 -2.59 -2.26
N ARG A 172 -5.49 -2.21 -3.22
CA ARG A 172 -5.53 -0.84 -3.78
C ARG A 172 -6.97 -0.38 -3.82
N ALA A 173 -7.22 0.89 -3.51
CA ALA A 173 -8.54 1.47 -3.66
C ALA A 173 -8.47 2.79 -4.43
N VAL A 174 -9.61 3.22 -4.95
CA VAL A 174 -9.76 4.51 -5.60
C VAL A 174 -11.04 5.19 -5.13
N ALA A 175 -11.05 6.51 -5.19
CA ALA A 175 -12.21 7.34 -5.03
C ALA A 175 -12.75 7.79 -6.40
N LYS A 176 -13.82 8.58 -6.39
CA LYS A 176 -14.44 9.11 -7.60
C LYS A 176 -13.45 9.90 -8.45
N ASP A 177 -13.53 9.73 -9.77
CA ASP A 177 -12.71 10.39 -10.79
C ASP A 177 -11.19 10.14 -10.64
N MET A 178 -10.81 8.97 -10.10
CA MET A 178 -9.42 8.59 -9.87
C MET A 178 -9.04 7.27 -10.55
N GLN A 179 -7.74 7.07 -10.74
CA GLN A 179 -7.14 5.82 -11.19
C GLN A 179 -6.25 5.22 -10.10
N PHE A 180 -6.00 3.90 -10.15
CA PHE A 180 -5.12 3.24 -9.19
C PHE A 180 -3.69 3.77 -9.25
N GLY A 181 -3.11 4.00 -8.09
CA GLY A 181 -1.72 4.37 -7.86
C GLY A 181 -1.15 3.55 -6.71
N LEU A 182 -0.87 4.23 -5.58
CA LEU A 182 -0.31 3.58 -4.40
C LEU A 182 -1.12 2.36 -3.93
N SER A 183 -0.44 1.48 -3.21
CA SER A 183 -1.01 0.28 -2.59
C SER A 183 -1.01 0.39 -1.07
N ALA A 184 -1.89 -0.36 -0.41
CA ALA A 184 -1.74 -0.73 0.99
C ALA A 184 -1.40 -2.23 1.09
N ARG A 185 -0.87 -2.64 2.23
CA ARG A 185 -0.61 -4.05 2.57
C ARG A 185 -1.30 -4.41 3.88
N GLY A 186 -1.62 -5.68 4.07
CA GLY A 186 -2.07 -6.14 5.38
C GLY A 186 -1.00 -5.91 6.45
N LEU A 187 0.24 -6.26 6.16
CA LEU A 187 1.35 -6.17 7.10
C LEU A 187 2.69 -6.07 6.36
N ALA A 188 3.69 -5.43 6.99
CA ALA A 188 5.09 -5.45 6.56
C ALA A 188 5.95 -6.09 7.66
N ILE A 189 6.87 -6.97 7.30
CA ILE A 189 7.77 -7.63 8.24
C ILE A 189 9.20 -7.52 7.74
N ASP A 190 10.08 -7.00 8.58
CA ASP A 190 11.52 -6.88 8.36
C ASP A 190 11.88 -6.12 7.08
N THR A 191 11.01 -5.21 6.61
CA THR A 191 11.24 -4.36 5.44
C THR A 191 12.51 -3.53 5.64
N ALA A 192 13.39 -3.53 4.65
CA ALA A 192 14.68 -2.84 4.65
C ALA A 192 15.60 -3.24 5.82
N THR A 193 15.52 -4.47 6.30
CA THR A 193 16.48 -5.04 7.24
C THR A 193 17.50 -5.94 6.52
N SER A 194 18.60 -6.25 7.17
CA SER A 194 19.63 -7.16 6.65
C SER A 194 19.16 -8.62 6.54
N ARG A 195 18.07 -8.99 7.21
CA ARG A 195 17.48 -10.34 7.17
C ARG A 195 16.68 -10.59 5.90
N GLY A 196 16.30 -9.54 5.19
CA GLY A 196 15.36 -9.60 4.09
C GLY A 196 13.91 -9.47 4.54
N GLU A 197 13.07 -8.99 3.65
CA GLU A 197 11.65 -8.75 3.92
C GLU A 197 10.86 -10.07 3.84
N GLU A 198 9.98 -10.31 4.81
CA GLU A 198 8.96 -11.34 4.78
C GLU A 198 7.65 -10.73 4.28
N PHE A 199 7.00 -11.41 3.33
CA PHE A 199 5.74 -10.97 2.72
C PHE A 199 4.56 -11.80 3.22
N PRO A 200 3.89 -11.41 4.33
CA PRO A 200 2.65 -12.06 4.74
C PRO A 200 1.61 -12.01 3.63
N ALA A 201 0.86 -13.09 3.45
CA ALA A 201 -0.10 -13.18 2.37
C ALA A 201 -1.51 -13.50 2.87
N PHE A 202 -2.52 -12.89 2.27
CA PHE A 202 -3.90 -13.34 2.45
C PHE A 202 -4.07 -14.68 1.76
N LYS A 203 -4.47 -15.70 2.52
CA LYS A 203 -4.72 -17.05 2.01
C LYS A 203 -6.20 -17.39 1.85
N ALA A 204 -7.07 -16.64 2.54
CA ALA A 204 -8.52 -16.82 2.42
C ALA A 204 -9.26 -15.51 2.63
N PHE A 205 -10.40 -15.38 1.94
CA PHE A 205 -11.33 -14.26 2.05
C PHE A 205 -12.76 -14.75 2.22
N TRP A 206 -13.55 -14.00 3.00
CA TRP A 206 -15.00 -14.19 3.15
C TRP A 206 -15.68 -12.87 2.81
N LEU A 207 -16.41 -12.88 1.71
CA LEU A 207 -17.15 -11.75 1.17
C LEU A 207 -18.56 -11.76 1.77
N VAL A 208 -18.86 -10.82 2.65
CA VAL A 208 -20.22 -10.71 3.23
C VAL A 208 -21.14 -10.12 2.17
N ARG A 209 -22.19 -10.86 1.81
CA ARG A 209 -23.13 -10.41 0.78
C ARG A 209 -23.88 -9.16 1.22
N PRO A 210 -23.67 -8.01 0.54
CA PRO A 210 -24.36 -6.78 0.89
C PRO A 210 -25.81 -6.82 0.44
N PRO A 211 -26.76 -6.20 1.20
CA PRO A 211 -28.11 -5.99 0.70
C PRO A 211 -28.11 -5.06 -0.51
N PRO A 212 -29.16 -5.08 -1.36
CA PRO A 212 -29.20 -4.30 -2.60
C PRO A 212 -29.00 -2.79 -2.42
N SER A 213 -29.44 -2.23 -1.30
CA SER A 213 -29.31 -0.80 -0.96
C SER A 213 -28.00 -0.43 -0.25
N ALA A 214 -27.10 -1.40 -0.02
CA ALA A 214 -25.87 -1.16 0.73
C ALA A 214 -24.99 -0.12 0.06
N THR A 215 -24.35 0.71 0.90
CA THR A 215 -23.29 1.66 0.53
C THR A 215 -21.93 1.24 1.06
N THR A 216 -21.87 0.12 1.78
CA THR A 216 -20.65 -0.46 2.33
C THR A 216 -20.61 -1.96 2.05
N MET A 217 -19.40 -2.50 1.95
CA MET A 217 -19.15 -3.93 1.82
C MET A 217 -18.17 -4.40 2.88
N GLU A 218 -18.52 -5.48 3.58
CA GLU A 218 -17.67 -6.10 4.58
C GLU A 218 -16.94 -7.31 4.00
N ILE A 219 -15.64 -7.40 4.29
CA ILE A 219 -14.75 -8.45 3.83
C ILE A 219 -13.91 -8.92 5.00
N TYR A 220 -13.88 -10.22 5.25
CA TYR A 220 -12.92 -10.82 6.18
C TYR A 220 -11.78 -11.47 5.40
N ALA A 221 -10.58 -11.45 5.99
CA ALA A 221 -9.42 -12.09 5.40
C ALA A 221 -8.59 -12.81 6.45
N LEU A 222 -7.97 -13.92 6.05
CA LEU A 222 -7.00 -14.68 6.83
C LEU A 222 -5.61 -14.45 6.22
N LEU A 223 -4.73 -13.83 6.98
CA LEU A 223 -3.34 -13.61 6.63
C LEU A 223 -2.48 -14.70 7.26
N ASP A 224 -1.45 -15.12 6.54
CA ASP A 224 -0.50 -16.14 6.99
C ASP A 224 0.91 -15.87 6.47
N SER A 225 1.91 -16.16 7.31
CA SER A 225 3.34 -16.14 6.98
C SER A 225 4.14 -16.95 8.00
N GLU A 226 5.46 -17.07 7.81
CA GLU A 226 6.33 -17.78 8.76
C GLU A 226 6.27 -17.19 10.17
N SER A 227 6.18 -15.86 10.30
CA SER A 227 6.27 -15.17 11.60
C SER A 227 4.92 -14.91 12.25
N VAL A 228 3.81 -14.87 11.48
CA VAL A 228 2.53 -14.43 12.02
C VAL A 228 1.34 -15.00 11.24
N ALA A 229 0.27 -15.34 11.95
CA ALA A 229 -1.06 -15.47 11.38
C ALA A 229 -1.94 -14.28 11.80
N GLY A 230 -2.89 -13.87 10.96
CA GLY A 230 -3.72 -12.71 11.25
C GLY A 230 -5.14 -12.84 10.72
N ALA A 231 -6.09 -12.33 11.49
CA ALA A 231 -7.47 -12.10 11.05
C ALA A 231 -7.66 -10.62 10.73
N TYR A 232 -8.25 -10.35 9.57
CA TYR A 232 -8.55 -8.99 9.12
C TYR A 232 -10.04 -8.84 8.84
N ARG A 233 -10.56 -7.67 9.16
CA ARG A 233 -11.88 -7.19 8.79
C ARG A 233 -11.71 -5.87 8.06
N PHE A 234 -12.25 -5.80 6.85
CA PHE A 234 -12.32 -4.58 6.06
C PHE A 234 -13.78 -4.19 5.88
N LEU A 235 -14.13 -2.94 6.18
CA LEU A 235 -15.39 -2.34 5.78
C LEU A 235 -15.09 -1.27 4.74
N VAL A 236 -15.45 -1.57 3.50
CA VAL A 236 -15.18 -0.71 2.34
C VAL A 236 -16.36 0.21 2.12
N ARG A 237 -16.11 1.51 2.08
CA ARG A 237 -17.10 2.58 1.84
C ARG A 237 -16.64 3.42 0.63
N PRO A 238 -17.05 3.05 -0.59
CA PRO A 238 -16.71 3.81 -1.81
C PRO A 238 -17.46 5.14 -1.88
N GLY A 239 -16.84 6.15 -2.49
CA GLY A 239 -17.47 7.47 -2.67
C GLY A 239 -16.53 8.51 -3.27
N ASP A 240 -16.85 9.80 -3.05
CA ASP A 240 -15.97 10.93 -3.39
C ASP A 240 -14.62 10.80 -2.67
N GLU A 241 -14.63 10.19 -1.51
CA GLU A 241 -13.52 9.60 -0.77
C GLU A 241 -13.87 8.13 -0.51
N THR A 242 -12.95 7.22 -0.80
CA THR A 242 -13.13 5.81 -0.44
C THR A 242 -12.42 5.54 0.88
N ILE A 243 -13.18 5.06 1.86
CA ILE A 243 -12.66 4.73 3.20
C ILE A 243 -12.66 3.22 3.38
N VAL A 244 -11.53 2.67 3.80
CA VAL A 244 -11.38 1.27 4.17
C VAL A 244 -11.10 1.19 5.68
N GLU A 245 -12.16 0.88 6.46
CA GLU A 245 -12.02 0.63 7.88
C GLU A 245 -11.40 -0.75 8.09
N THR A 246 -10.25 -0.80 8.73
CA THR A 246 -9.49 -2.04 8.93
C THR A 246 -9.40 -2.39 10.41
N GLN A 247 -9.69 -3.65 10.74
CA GLN A 247 -9.36 -4.25 12.03
C GLN A 247 -8.47 -5.45 11.79
N ALA A 248 -7.35 -5.53 12.49
CA ALA A 248 -6.39 -6.62 12.43
C ALA A 248 -6.19 -7.23 13.81
N ARG A 249 -6.25 -8.56 13.90
CA ARG A 249 -5.88 -9.34 15.09
C ARG A 249 -4.76 -10.29 14.69
N LEU A 250 -3.58 -10.05 15.26
CA LEU A 250 -2.34 -10.71 14.87
C LEU A 250 -1.91 -11.70 15.95
N PHE A 251 -1.44 -12.86 15.54
CA PHE A 251 -0.95 -13.94 16.39
C PHE A 251 0.47 -14.31 15.95
N PRO A 252 1.51 -13.72 16.57
CA PRO A 252 2.90 -14.04 16.24
C PRO A 252 3.25 -15.49 16.59
N ARG A 253 3.97 -16.16 15.70
CA ARG A 253 4.56 -17.49 15.93
C ARG A 253 5.93 -17.41 16.56
N LYS A 254 6.67 -16.36 16.23
CA LYS A 254 8.04 -16.08 16.69
C LYS A 254 8.22 -14.58 16.90
N GLU A 255 9.32 -14.21 17.50
CA GLU A 255 9.69 -12.79 17.61
C GLU A 255 9.91 -12.19 16.23
N ILE A 256 9.34 -11.01 16.01
CA ILE A 256 9.48 -10.20 14.80
C ILE A 256 10.40 -9.02 15.14
N GLU A 257 11.46 -8.83 14.36
CA GLU A 257 12.40 -7.73 14.60
C GLU A 257 11.76 -6.39 14.31
N LYS A 258 11.17 -6.23 13.13
CA LYS A 258 10.48 -5.03 12.69
C LYS A 258 9.10 -5.38 12.14
N LEU A 259 8.08 -4.92 12.84
CA LEU A 259 6.68 -5.08 12.43
C LEU A 259 6.12 -3.76 11.93
N GLY A 260 5.73 -3.69 10.67
CA GLY A 260 5.09 -2.53 10.07
C GLY A 260 3.57 -2.67 10.01
N ILE A 261 2.87 -1.77 10.71
CA ILE A 261 1.40 -1.71 10.77
C ILE A 261 0.88 -0.68 9.76
N ALA A 262 -0.23 -1.01 9.09
CA ALA A 262 -0.89 -0.20 8.07
C ALA A 262 0.09 0.30 6.98
N PRO A 263 0.83 -0.60 6.32
CA PRO A 263 1.80 -0.20 5.32
C PRO A 263 1.13 0.39 4.10
N LEU A 264 1.69 1.50 3.60
CA LEU A 264 1.40 2.09 2.29
C LEU A 264 2.65 1.95 1.42
N THR A 265 2.45 1.67 0.15
CA THR A 265 3.51 1.45 -0.82
C THR A 265 3.26 2.27 -2.07
N SER A 266 4.28 2.93 -2.58
CA SER A 266 4.20 3.81 -3.73
C SER A 266 5.44 3.70 -4.62
N MET A 267 5.40 4.38 -5.75
CA MET A 267 6.50 4.46 -6.71
C MET A 267 6.90 5.91 -6.95
N ILE A 268 8.21 6.16 -6.97
CA ILE A 268 8.82 7.36 -7.55
C ILE A 268 10.02 6.96 -8.40
N PHE A 269 10.02 7.41 -9.64
CA PHE A 269 11.18 7.30 -10.52
C PHE A 269 11.96 8.60 -10.54
N HIS A 270 11.30 9.72 -10.78
CA HIS A 270 11.81 11.07 -10.57
C HIS A 270 10.67 12.06 -10.35
N GLY A 271 10.97 13.16 -9.67
CA GLY A 271 10.08 14.29 -9.42
C GLY A 271 10.86 15.61 -9.47
N GLU A 272 10.20 16.73 -9.19
CA GLU A 272 10.77 18.08 -9.24
C GLU A 272 11.96 18.32 -8.26
N ASN A 273 12.09 17.48 -7.23
CA ASN A 273 13.20 17.49 -6.25
C ASN A 273 14.35 16.55 -6.63
N THR A 274 14.21 15.76 -7.70
CA THR A 274 15.25 14.83 -8.14
C THR A 274 16.24 15.54 -9.04
N ILE A 275 17.53 15.49 -8.72
CA ILE A 275 18.59 15.93 -9.64
C ILE A 275 18.56 14.98 -10.84
N GLN A 276 18.32 15.52 -12.03
CA GLN A 276 18.07 14.75 -13.25
C GLN A 276 19.17 13.71 -13.52
N ARG A 277 18.82 12.44 -13.37
CA ARG A 277 19.71 11.28 -13.63
C ARG A 277 19.22 10.43 -14.79
N PHE A 278 18.01 10.68 -15.26
CA PHE A 278 17.32 9.86 -16.26
C PHE A 278 16.96 10.69 -17.50
N VAL A 279 16.93 10.04 -18.65
CA VAL A 279 16.42 10.63 -19.88
C VAL A 279 14.99 10.15 -20.06
N ASP A 280 14.03 10.99 -19.73
CA ASP A 280 12.60 10.75 -19.88
C ASP A 280 11.95 12.01 -20.46
N PHE A 281 10.92 11.87 -21.30
CA PHE A 281 10.19 13.02 -21.84
C PHE A 281 9.22 13.62 -20.81
N ARG A 282 8.81 12.81 -19.84
CA ARG A 282 7.91 13.22 -18.76
C ARG A 282 8.71 14.02 -17.73
N PRO A 283 8.21 15.20 -17.32
CA PRO A 283 8.89 15.98 -16.27
C PRO A 283 8.99 15.23 -14.93
N GLU A 284 7.92 14.51 -14.57
CA GLU A 284 7.80 13.75 -13.33
C GLU A 284 7.16 12.39 -13.56
N VAL A 285 7.59 11.39 -12.77
CA VAL A 285 7.07 10.02 -12.80
C VAL A 285 6.97 9.48 -11.39
N HIS A 286 5.79 9.57 -10.79
CA HIS A 286 5.53 9.08 -9.44
C HIS A 286 4.03 8.89 -9.15
N ASP A 287 3.70 8.01 -8.20
CA ASP A 287 2.35 7.78 -7.72
C ASP A 287 1.97 8.72 -6.56
N THR A 288 2.96 9.19 -5.83
CA THR A 288 2.83 10.13 -4.70
C THR A 288 4.07 11.00 -4.60
N ASP A 289 3.91 12.25 -4.11
CA ASP A 289 5.02 13.22 -3.98
C ASP A 289 5.75 13.10 -2.66
N GLY A 290 5.06 12.65 -1.60
CA GLY A 290 5.65 12.70 -0.29
C GLY A 290 4.85 12.01 0.80
N VAL A 291 5.45 11.94 1.98
CA VAL A 291 4.82 11.46 3.19
C VAL A 291 4.36 12.63 4.05
N LEU A 292 3.15 12.55 4.56
CA LEU A 292 2.59 13.48 5.55
C LEU A 292 2.45 12.77 6.89
N LEU A 293 2.85 13.46 7.97
CA LEU A 293 2.71 13.00 9.35
C LEU A 293 1.91 14.00 10.17
N SER A 294 1.04 13.52 11.05
CA SER A 294 0.32 14.32 12.02
C SER A 294 0.65 13.87 13.44
N PHE A 295 1.22 14.77 14.22
CA PHE A 295 1.63 14.52 15.59
C PHE A 295 0.57 15.00 16.60
N ARG A 296 0.54 14.40 17.79
CA ARG A 296 -0.34 14.85 18.89
C ARG A 296 0.00 16.24 19.42
N SER A 297 1.22 16.71 19.20
CA SER A 297 1.62 18.09 19.48
C SER A 297 0.85 19.14 18.68
N GLY A 298 0.17 18.72 17.61
CA GLY A 298 -0.47 19.61 16.64
C GLY A 298 0.41 19.92 15.44
N GLU A 299 1.66 19.50 15.44
CA GLU A 299 2.54 19.64 14.29
C GLU A 299 2.10 18.71 13.16
N TRP A 300 2.23 19.21 11.92
CA TRP A 300 2.15 18.47 10.69
C TRP A 300 3.51 18.55 10.00
N LEU A 301 4.00 17.42 9.52
CA LEU A 301 5.29 17.33 8.85
C LEU A 301 5.11 16.73 7.46
N TRP A 302 5.55 17.46 6.46
CA TRP A 302 5.63 17.04 5.07
C TRP A 302 7.05 16.66 4.68
N ARG A 303 7.24 15.47 4.13
CA ARG A 303 8.52 14.97 3.66
C ARG A 303 8.38 14.54 2.20
N PRO A 304 8.85 15.36 1.22
CA PRO A 304 8.92 14.94 -0.18
C PRO A 304 9.74 13.65 -0.29
N ILE A 305 9.28 12.70 -1.09
CA ILE A 305 10.02 11.48 -1.38
C ILE A 305 10.99 11.70 -2.54
N ASP A 306 12.00 10.84 -2.62
CA ASP A 306 12.97 10.82 -3.70
C ASP A 306 13.30 9.38 -4.10
N ASN A 307 13.94 9.21 -5.26
CA ASN A 307 14.54 7.96 -5.68
C ASN A 307 16.06 8.04 -5.42
N PRO A 308 16.53 7.61 -4.24
CA PRO A 308 17.92 7.79 -3.83
C PRO A 308 18.86 6.84 -4.58
N GLU A 309 20.17 7.12 -4.56
CA GLU A 309 21.18 6.21 -5.13
C GLU A 309 21.45 4.99 -4.25
N ARG A 310 21.10 5.06 -2.98
CA ARG A 310 21.23 3.99 -1.98
C ARG A 310 19.98 3.93 -1.10
N LEU A 311 19.72 2.76 -0.53
CA LEU A 311 18.62 2.59 0.42
C LEU A 311 18.66 3.68 1.50
N ASN A 312 17.56 4.40 1.63
CA ASN A 312 17.35 5.41 2.66
C ASN A 312 16.17 5.02 3.55
N VAL A 313 16.38 5.07 4.87
CA VAL A 313 15.32 4.83 5.87
C VAL A 313 15.27 6.01 6.81
N SER A 314 14.18 6.75 6.76
CA SER A 314 13.90 7.86 7.68
C SER A 314 12.95 7.40 8.78
N THR A 315 13.33 7.59 10.04
CA THR A 315 12.56 7.15 11.21
C THR A 315 12.13 8.33 12.06
N TYR A 316 10.82 8.41 12.33
CA TYR A 316 10.21 9.47 13.13
C TYR A 316 9.60 8.86 14.41
N TYR A 317 10.24 9.14 15.56
CA TYR A 317 9.81 8.60 16.86
C TYR A 317 8.77 9.51 17.52
N PHE A 318 7.59 8.98 17.81
CA PHE A 318 6.55 9.68 18.56
C PHE A 318 5.48 8.70 19.09
N PRO A 319 4.82 9.03 20.20
CA PRO A 319 3.75 8.17 20.70
C PRO A 319 2.42 8.47 19.97
N ASN A 320 1.63 7.42 19.77
CA ASN A 320 0.24 7.54 19.32
C ASN A 320 0.07 8.43 18.08
N PRO A 321 0.35 7.94 16.86
CA PRO A 321 0.17 8.72 15.64
C PRO A 321 -1.27 9.22 15.53
N ARG A 322 -1.46 10.48 15.15
CA ARG A 322 -2.78 10.98 14.74
C ARG A 322 -3.13 10.58 13.33
N GLY A 323 -2.12 10.44 12.49
CA GLY A 323 -2.23 9.95 11.14
C GLY A 323 -0.90 10.04 10.40
N PHE A 324 -0.80 9.26 9.34
CA PHE A 324 0.32 9.29 8.39
C PHE A 324 -0.15 8.80 7.03
N GLY A 325 0.55 9.20 5.98
CA GLY A 325 0.18 8.72 4.65
C GLY A 325 1.13 9.15 3.54
N LEU A 326 0.94 8.56 2.38
CA LEU A 326 1.60 8.91 1.13
C LEU A 326 0.61 9.72 0.28
N LEU A 327 0.97 10.94 -0.06
CA LEU A 327 0.08 11.88 -0.71
C LEU A 327 0.58 12.27 -2.10
N GLN A 328 -0.34 12.37 -3.04
CA GLN A 328 -0.13 12.99 -4.34
C GLN A 328 -0.70 14.40 -4.28
N ARG A 329 0.17 15.41 -4.21
CA ARG A 329 -0.20 16.83 -4.14
C ARG A 329 -0.16 17.51 -5.50
N ASP A 330 0.81 17.13 -6.33
CA ASP A 330 0.88 17.61 -7.71
C ASP A 330 -0.22 16.94 -8.53
N ARG A 331 -1.06 17.78 -9.14
CA ARG A 331 -2.24 17.39 -9.89
C ARG A 331 -2.28 18.01 -11.28
N ASP A 332 -1.19 18.67 -11.67
CA ASP A 332 -1.11 19.28 -12.99
C ASP A 332 -0.65 18.22 -14.01
N PHE A 333 -1.49 17.96 -15.01
CA PHE A 333 -1.16 17.03 -16.08
C PHE A 333 0.13 17.43 -16.83
N ASP A 334 0.40 18.74 -16.94
CA ASP A 334 1.60 19.24 -17.64
C ASP A 334 2.91 18.82 -16.96
N HIS A 335 2.85 18.50 -15.67
CA HIS A 335 4.02 17.98 -14.94
C HIS A 335 4.30 16.49 -15.22
N TYR A 336 3.32 15.74 -15.73
CA TYR A 336 3.48 14.31 -16.03
C TYR A 336 3.53 13.98 -17.53
N GLN A 337 2.69 14.63 -18.33
CA GLN A 337 2.55 14.39 -19.79
C GLN A 337 2.27 12.93 -20.16
N ASP A 338 1.71 12.14 -19.23
CA ASP A 338 1.45 10.71 -19.40
C ASP A 338 -0.05 10.44 -19.50
N ILE A 339 -0.53 10.24 -20.72
CA ILE A 339 -1.95 9.98 -21.01
C ILE A 339 -2.37 8.53 -20.72
N GLU A 340 -1.43 7.61 -20.54
CA GLU A 340 -1.72 6.20 -20.27
C GLU A 340 -1.85 5.93 -18.78
N THR A 341 -0.89 6.38 -17.99
CA THR A 341 -0.83 6.10 -16.55
C THR A 341 -1.54 7.14 -15.70
N ARG A 342 -1.77 8.37 -16.23
CA ARG A 342 -2.53 9.44 -15.60
C ARG A 342 -2.19 9.62 -14.12
N MET A 343 -0.92 9.91 -13.85
CA MET A 343 -0.42 10.09 -12.48
C MET A 343 -1.06 11.29 -11.77
N ASP A 344 -1.50 12.30 -12.54
CA ASP A 344 -2.23 13.47 -12.06
C ASP A 344 -3.54 13.16 -11.32
N ILE A 345 -4.16 12.00 -11.59
CA ILE A 345 -5.43 11.56 -10.96
C ILE A 345 -5.29 10.33 -10.07
N ARG A 346 -4.07 10.00 -9.62
CA ARG A 346 -3.85 8.93 -8.65
C ARG A 346 -4.19 9.38 -7.23
N PRO A 347 -4.71 8.50 -6.35
CA PRO A 347 -5.13 8.89 -5.02
C PRO A 347 -3.97 9.17 -4.07
N SER A 348 -4.23 10.04 -3.10
CA SER A 348 -3.51 10.06 -1.83
C SER A 348 -4.01 8.94 -0.93
N GLY A 349 -3.14 8.36 -0.09
CA GLY A 349 -3.48 7.38 0.93
C GLY A 349 -3.17 7.92 2.32
N TRP A 350 -4.16 7.97 3.23
CA TRP A 350 -4.01 8.50 4.58
C TRP A 350 -4.52 7.52 5.62
N VAL A 351 -3.69 7.16 6.58
CA VAL A 351 -4.02 6.23 7.68
C VAL A 351 -4.37 7.01 8.93
N VAL A 352 -5.52 6.72 9.52
CA VAL A 352 -5.99 7.30 10.79
C VAL A 352 -6.21 6.17 11.80
N PRO A 353 -5.38 6.05 12.85
CA PRO A 353 -5.62 5.10 13.93
C PRO A 353 -6.95 5.33 14.64
N ARG A 354 -7.70 4.27 14.90
CA ARG A 354 -8.96 4.32 15.65
C ARG A 354 -8.78 4.15 17.16
N ALA A 355 -7.57 3.82 17.60
CA ALA A 355 -7.20 3.67 19.01
C ALA A 355 -5.77 4.16 19.22
N GLU A 356 -5.36 4.27 20.47
CA GLU A 356 -3.96 4.55 20.78
C GLU A 356 -3.09 3.33 20.48
N TRP A 357 -2.05 3.55 19.64
CA TRP A 357 -1.09 2.50 19.27
C TRP A 357 0.15 2.45 20.19
N GLY A 358 0.22 3.39 21.15
CA GLY A 358 1.32 3.47 22.09
C GLY A 358 2.55 4.17 21.53
N ALA A 359 3.69 3.91 22.15
CA ALA A 359 4.98 4.39 21.67
C ALA A 359 5.44 3.60 20.44
N GLY A 360 6.12 4.29 19.53
CA GLY A 360 6.63 3.68 18.31
C GLY A 360 7.23 4.72 17.38
N SER A 361 7.40 4.33 16.14
CA SER A 361 7.92 5.20 15.09
C SER A 361 7.19 4.99 13.78
N MET A 362 7.11 6.04 12.98
CA MET A 362 6.80 5.90 11.57
C MET A 362 8.11 5.78 10.80
N GLU A 363 8.19 4.83 9.89
CA GLU A 363 9.30 4.69 8.96
C GLU A 363 8.89 5.03 7.53
N LEU A 364 9.78 5.73 6.85
CA LEU A 364 9.76 5.92 5.40
C LEU A 364 10.99 5.22 4.83
N VAL A 365 10.75 4.27 3.93
CA VAL A 365 11.77 3.50 3.22
C VAL A 365 11.74 3.93 1.76
N GLU A 366 12.88 4.40 1.26
CA GLU A 366 13.09 4.80 -0.13
C GLU A 366 14.17 3.88 -0.72
N ILE A 367 13.78 3.06 -1.72
CA ILE A 367 14.62 2.03 -2.33
C ILE A 367 15.07 2.51 -3.71
N PRO A 368 16.38 2.42 -4.06
CA PRO A 368 16.85 2.79 -5.40
C PRO A 368 16.11 2.04 -6.51
N ALA A 369 15.52 2.76 -7.45
CA ALA A 369 14.85 2.19 -8.62
C ALA A 369 15.49 2.71 -9.92
N LYS A 370 15.61 1.81 -10.90
CA LYS A 370 16.15 2.12 -12.25
C LYS A 370 15.03 2.37 -13.27
N ASN A 371 13.80 2.10 -12.92
CA ASN A 371 12.59 2.29 -13.73
C ASN A 371 11.36 2.37 -12.82
N GLU A 372 10.21 2.64 -13.40
CA GLU A 372 8.91 2.82 -12.75
C GLU A 372 8.11 1.54 -12.52
N VAL A 373 8.65 0.37 -12.86
CA VAL A 373 7.87 -0.89 -12.88
C VAL A 373 7.48 -1.37 -11.49
N ASN A 374 8.31 -1.07 -10.48
CA ASN A 374 8.11 -1.57 -9.13
C ASN A 374 7.93 -0.43 -8.13
N ASP A 375 7.05 -0.64 -7.16
CA ASP A 375 6.95 0.21 -5.99
C ASP A 375 8.32 0.24 -5.28
N ASN A 376 8.81 1.43 -4.97
CA ASN A 376 10.11 1.65 -4.33
C ASN A 376 10.06 2.54 -3.09
N VAL A 377 8.86 2.91 -2.66
CA VAL A 377 8.62 3.68 -1.43
C VAL A 377 7.65 2.92 -0.55
N VAL A 378 7.98 2.79 0.73
CA VAL A 378 7.11 2.16 1.73
C VAL A 378 7.07 3.00 2.98
N THR A 379 5.90 3.21 3.56
CA THR A 379 5.75 3.81 4.89
C THR A 379 4.84 2.96 5.76
N TYR A 380 5.13 2.88 7.04
CA TYR A 380 4.37 2.10 8.02
C TYR A 380 4.68 2.56 9.45
N TRP A 381 3.81 2.19 10.37
CA TRP A 381 4.02 2.37 11.79
C TRP A 381 4.72 1.15 12.42
N VAL A 382 5.78 1.39 13.19
CA VAL A 382 6.52 0.35 13.94
C VAL A 382 6.22 0.52 15.43
N PRO A 383 5.47 -0.39 16.07
CA PRO A 383 5.29 -0.37 17.52
C PRO A 383 6.63 -0.56 18.25
N GLN A 384 6.88 0.25 19.28
CA GLN A 384 8.07 0.07 20.12
C GLN A 384 8.00 -1.24 20.93
N LYS A 385 6.78 -1.59 21.38
CA LYS A 385 6.55 -2.86 22.07
C LYS A 385 6.49 -3.99 21.04
N LYS A 386 7.44 -4.90 21.08
CA LYS A 386 7.41 -6.11 20.27
C LYS A 386 6.20 -6.98 20.62
N LEU A 387 5.68 -7.69 19.64
CA LEU A 387 4.60 -8.64 19.87
C LEU A 387 5.15 -9.91 20.51
N THR A 388 4.46 -10.39 21.53
CA THR A 388 4.81 -11.62 22.24
C THR A 388 4.24 -12.82 21.49
N PRO A 389 5.06 -13.83 21.14
CA PRO A 389 4.57 -15.07 20.55
C PRO A 389 3.46 -15.72 21.40
N GLY A 390 2.38 -16.14 20.73
CA GLY A 390 1.20 -16.75 21.38
C GLY A 390 0.19 -15.74 21.95
N GLU A 391 0.51 -14.44 22.04
CA GLU A 391 -0.44 -13.39 22.44
C GLU A 391 -1.09 -12.75 21.22
N MET A 392 -2.33 -12.30 21.40
CA MET A 392 -3.05 -11.55 20.37
C MET A 392 -2.73 -10.06 20.46
N ALA A 393 -2.30 -9.47 19.34
CA ALA A 393 -2.24 -8.02 19.19
C ALA A 393 -3.36 -7.51 18.28
N THR A 394 -3.93 -6.37 18.62
CA THR A 394 -5.05 -5.78 17.87
C THR A 394 -4.71 -4.38 17.41
N PHE A 395 -4.99 -4.10 16.13
CA PHE A 395 -4.88 -2.78 15.52
C PHE A 395 -6.17 -2.44 14.79
N ALA A 396 -6.58 -1.19 14.88
CA ALA A 396 -7.75 -0.68 14.17
C ALA A 396 -7.42 0.70 13.58
N TYR A 397 -7.75 0.89 12.32
CA TYR A 397 -7.47 2.13 11.61
C TYR A 397 -8.37 2.30 10.38
N ASP A 398 -8.48 3.53 9.91
CA ASP A 398 -9.07 3.86 8.63
C ASP A 398 -7.98 4.21 7.63
N THR A 399 -8.11 3.71 6.41
CA THR A 399 -7.31 4.18 5.27
C THR A 399 -8.24 4.96 4.35
N HIS A 400 -7.91 6.22 4.14
CA HIS A 400 -8.62 7.15 3.29
C HIS A 400 -7.92 7.23 1.94
N TRP A 401 -8.68 7.03 0.86
CA TRP A 401 -8.23 7.15 -0.52
C TRP A 401 -8.96 8.33 -1.14
N TYR A 402 -8.25 9.42 -1.44
CA TYR A 402 -8.87 10.69 -1.81
C TYR A 402 -7.98 11.51 -2.75
N ARG A 403 -8.58 12.49 -3.42
CA ARG A 403 -7.86 13.42 -4.29
C ARG A 403 -7.23 14.56 -3.48
N GLU A 404 -8.06 15.30 -2.75
CA GLU A 404 -7.64 16.42 -1.91
C GLU A 404 -8.45 16.45 -0.62
N ASN A 405 -7.78 16.80 0.47
CA ASN A 405 -8.42 17.14 1.73
C ASN A 405 -7.79 18.42 2.29
N LYS A 406 -8.59 19.48 2.44
CA LYS A 406 -8.11 20.80 2.90
C LYS A 406 -7.83 20.87 4.39
N GLU A 407 -8.25 19.85 5.13
CA GLU A 407 -8.02 19.75 6.57
C GLU A 407 -6.75 18.99 6.93
N TRP A 408 -6.09 18.39 5.94
CA TRP A 408 -4.88 17.59 6.11
C TRP A 408 -3.71 18.10 5.25
N PRO A 409 -2.90 19.05 5.76
CA PRO A 409 -2.95 19.81 7.01
C PRO A 409 -3.93 21.01 6.96
N PRO A 410 -4.35 21.55 8.12
CA PRO A 410 -5.30 22.65 8.20
C PRO A 410 -4.71 24.02 7.85
N GLY A 411 -3.40 24.14 7.71
CA GLY A 411 -2.68 25.40 7.46
C GLY A 411 -2.16 25.53 6.02
N GLY A 412 -1.14 26.35 5.86
CA GLY A 412 -0.36 26.40 4.64
C GLY A 412 0.43 25.10 4.46
N ARG A 413 0.54 24.65 3.22
CA ARG A 413 1.21 23.40 2.87
C ARG A 413 2.30 23.62 1.82
N ALA A 414 3.37 22.86 1.86
CA ALA A 414 4.34 22.80 0.79
C ALA A 414 3.70 22.10 -0.43
N VAL A 415 3.55 22.83 -1.52
CA VAL A 415 2.92 22.33 -2.75
C VAL A 415 3.95 21.92 -3.79
N ALA A 416 5.19 22.44 -3.66
CA ALA A 416 6.28 22.12 -4.56
C ALA A 416 7.62 22.17 -3.81
N THR A 417 8.50 21.25 -4.15
CA THR A 417 9.88 21.20 -3.65
C THR A 417 10.83 20.97 -4.81
N ARG A 418 11.61 22.00 -5.17
CA ARG A 418 12.62 21.89 -6.22
C ARG A 418 14.00 21.92 -5.63
N ARG A 419 14.91 21.16 -6.20
CA ARG A 419 16.29 21.06 -5.78
C ARG A 419 17.23 21.13 -6.97
N ASP A 420 18.32 21.88 -6.82
CA ASP A 420 19.45 21.85 -7.74
C ASP A 420 20.78 22.02 -7.01
N LEU A 421 21.87 21.95 -7.76
CA LEU A 421 23.18 22.31 -7.28
C LEU A 421 23.35 23.83 -7.37
N GLY A 422 23.82 24.44 -6.28
CA GLY A 422 24.16 25.85 -6.27
C GLY A 422 25.35 26.17 -7.19
N THR A 423 25.73 27.45 -7.24
CA THR A 423 26.85 27.92 -8.08
C THR A 423 28.24 27.58 -7.52
N GLN A 424 28.31 27.15 -6.26
CA GLN A 424 29.53 26.70 -5.61
C GLN A 424 29.55 25.18 -5.47
N PRO A 425 30.72 24.53 -5.47
CA PRO A 425 30.83 23.10 -5.19
C PRO A 425 30.22 22.74 -3.84
N ASP A 426 29.53 21.61 -3.80
CA ASP A 426 28.87 21.03 -2.60
C ASP A 426 27.78 21.92 -1.97
N VAL A 427 27.30 22.94 -2.66
CA VAL A 427 26.15 23.75 -2.24
C VAL A 427 24.89 23.22 -2.91
N HIS A 428 23.87 22.94 -2.11
CA HIS A 428 22.56 22.50 -2.58
C HIS A 428 21.55 23.63 -2.38
N ARG A 429 20.80 23.94 -3.42
CA ARG A 429 19.74 24.93 -3.38
C ARG A 429 18.39 24.24 -3.31
N PHE A 430 17.52 24.73 -2.44
CA PHE A 430 16.14 24.31 -2.28
C PHE A 430 15.20 25.47 -2.55
N ILE A 431 14.12 25.19 -3.28
CA ILE A 431 13.01 26.09 -3.50
C ILE A 431 11.75 25.37 -3.05
N VAL A 432 11.11 25.88 -1.99
CA VAL A 432 9.88 25.31 -1.44
C VAL A 432 8.77 26.33 -1.60
N ASP A 433 7.72 25.96 -2.33
CA ASP A 433 6.52 26.78 -2.52
C ASP A 433 5.45 26.33 -1.51
N PHE A 434 4.91 27.30 -0.78
CA PHE A 434 3.86 27.10 0.22
C PHE A 434 2.57 27.80 -0.19
N GLU A 435 1.44 27.09 -0.10
CA GLU A 435 0.12 27.61 -0.43
C GLU A 435 -0.93 27.22 0.61
N GLY A 436 -2.10 27.85 0.54
CA GLY A 436 -3.22 27.53 1.42
C GLY A 436 -3.21 28.24 2.78
N GLY A 437 -4.15 27.89 3.63
CA GLY A 437 -4.33 28.53 4.94
C GLY A 437 -4.50 30.05 4.80
N ARG A 438 -3.81 30.81 5.66
CA ARG A 438 -3.82 32.28 5.67
C ARG A 438 -2.83 32.91 4.67
N LEU A 439 -1.96 32.13 4.01
CA LEU A 439 -0.88 32.63 3.16
C LEU A 439 -1.38 33.52 2.01
N GLY A 440 -2.45 33.13 1.34
CA GLY A 440 -3.01 33.87 0.23
C GLY A 440 -3.51 35.28 0.61
N SER A 441 -3.98 35.45 1.84
CA SER A 441 -4.52 36.72 2.34
C SER A 441 -3.46 37.73 2.82
N LEU A 442 -2.19 37.31 2.99
CA LEU A 442 -1.11 38.18 3.40
C LEU A 442 -0.63 39.03 2.22
N SER A 443 -0.42 40.35 2.47
CA SER A 443 0.14 41.24 1.44
C SER A 443 1.63 40.96 1.23
N ALA A 444 2.18 41.39 0.09
CA ALA A 444 3.60 41.20 -0.22
C ALA A 444 4.55 41.96 0.74
N GLU A 445 4.05 43.00 1.37
CA GLU A 445 4.79 43.80 2.37
C GLU A 445 4.79 43.13 3.77
N THR A 446 3.99 42.08 3.96
CA THR A 446 3.99 41.36 5.23
C THR A 446 5.34 40.69 5.47
N VAL A 447 5.92 40.92 6.65
CA VAL A 447 7.17 40.27 7.04
C VAL A 447 6.86 38.81 7.40
N VAL A 448 7.11 37.92 6.45
CA VAL A 448 7.08 36.46 6.63
C VAL A 448 8.50 35.95 6.70
N ARG A 449 8.82 35.12 7.69
CA ARG A 449 10.16 34.54 7.90
C ARG A 449 10.13 33.04 7.62
N GLY A 450 11.18 32.55 6.97
CA GLY A 450 11.50 31.13 6.89
C GLY A 450 12.31 30.73 8.13
N VAL A 451 11.86 29.70 8.82
CA VAL A 451 12.62 29.10 9.91
C VAL A 451 13.20 27.80 9.39
N ILE A 452 14.54 27.72 9.35
CA ILE A 452 15.29 26.55 8.88
C ILE A 452 16.08 25.99 10.04
N SER A 453 15.99 24.70 10.31
CA SER A 453 16.65 24.00 11.40
C SER A 453 17.04 22.58 11.00
N LEU A 454 17.84 21.93 11.84
CA LEU A 454 18.09 20.49 11.75
C LEU A 454 16.93 19.68 12.37
N ALA A 455 16.81 18.43 12.01
CA ALA A 455 15.77 17.53 12.57
C ALA A 455 15.92 17.33 14.09
N SER A 456 17.13 17.54 14.65
CA SER A 456 17.38 17.56 16.08
C SER A 456 16.72 18.74 16.82
N GLY A 457 16.19 19.73 16.09
CA GLY A 457 15.71 21.00 16.62
C GLY A 457 16.83 22.03 16.81
N SER A 458 18.07 21.69 16.52
CA SER A 458 19.21 22.63 16.57
C SER A 458 19.15 23.59 15.39
N GLU A 459 19.72 24.79 15.59
CA GLU A 459 19.97 25.73 14.50
C GLU A 459 20.92 25.10 13.46
N ILE A 460 20.66 25.39 12.19
CA ILE A 460 21.47 24.86 11.08
C ILE A 460 22.89 25.45 11.05
N GLY A 461 23.07 26.63 11.65
CA GLY A 461 24.40 27.28 11.79
C GLY A 461 25.04 27.63 10.45
N ASP A 462 26.38 27.42 10.36
CA ASP A 462 27.19 27.79 9.18
C ASP A 462 26.91 26.92 7.93
N GLU A 463 26.07 25.86 8.05
CA GLU A 463 25.63 25.08 6.89
C GLU A 463 24.61 25.83 6.05
N LEU A 464 23.88 26.78 6.63
CA LEU A 464 22.99 27.68 5.90
C LEU A 464 23.81 28.81 5.24
N VAL A 465 23.89 28.80 3.93
CA VAL A 465 24.65 29.80 3.15
C VAL A 465 23.81 31.03 2.89
N GLU A 466 22.54 30.84 2.53
CA GLU A 466 21.60 31.88 2.11
C GLU A 466 20.16 31.45 2.35
N GLN A 467 19.27 32.40 2.64
CA GLN A 467 17.85 32.19 2.63
C GLN A 467 17.09 33.47 2.22
N HIS A 468 15.94 33.27 1.57
CA HIS A 468 15.01 34.37 1.27
C HIS A 468 13.57 33.86 1.24
N VAL A 469 12.63 34.72 1.60
CA VAL A 469 11.19 34.46 1.54
C VAL A 469 10.52 35.55 0.73
N VAL A 470 9.75 35.15 -0.28
CA VAL A 470 9.04 36.09 -1.15
C VAL A 470 7.61 35.62 -1.41
N LYS A 471 6.68 36.56 -1.54
CA LYS A 471 5.35 36.25 -2.00
C LYS A 471 5.39 35.88 -3.48
N ASN A 472 4.73 34.76 -3.84
CA ASN A 472 4.57 34.36 -5.23
C ASN A 472 3.40 35.16 -5.86
N PRO A 473 3.65 36.08 -6.81
CA PRO A 473 2.58 36.90 -7.39
C PRO A 473 1.68 36.11 -8.36
N VAL A 474 2.11 34.91 -8.79
CA VAL A 474 1.35 34.09 -9.74
C VAL A 474 0.32 33.23 -9.02
N THR A 475 0.74 32.53 -7.94
CA THR A 475 -0.14 31.60 -7.21
C THR A 475 -0.78 32.25 -5.97
N GLY A 476 -0.25 33.38 -5.51
CA GLY A 476 -0.66 34.01 -4.26
C GLY A 476 -0.05 33.34 -3.01
N GLY A 477 0.71 32.27 -3.19
CA GLY A 477 1.45 31.58 -2.13
C GLY A 477 2.74 32.30 -1.72
N TRP A 478 3.62 31.60 -1.05
CA TRP A 478 4.92 32.10 -0.59
C TRP A 478 6.01 31.12 -0.90
N ARG A 479 7.15 31.61 -1.38
CA ARG A 479 8.33 30.83 -1.72
C ARG A 479 9.43 31.05 -0.68
N LEU A 480 9.94 29.93 -0.14
CA LEU A 480 11.17 29.88 0.63
C LEU A 480 12.27 29.33 -0.28
N GLY A 481 13.28 30.17 -0.56
CA GLY A 481 14.51 29.75 -1.22
C GLY A 481 15.65 29.73 -0.20
N PHE A 482 16.47 28.69 -0.20
CA PHE A 482 17.64 28.62 0.66
C PHE A 482 18.74 27.72 0.08
N GLN A 483 19.97 27.95 0.53
CA GLN A 483 21.12 27.18 0.13
C GLN A 483 21.81 26.60 1.35
N VAL A 484 22.21 25.32 1.26
CA VAL A 484 22.92 24.62 2.32
C VAL A 484 24.20 24.00 1.79
N LYS A 485 25.26 24.05 2.62
CA LYS A 485 26.54 23.39 2.37
C LYS A 485 26.83 22.40 3.50
N PRO A 486 26.62 21.06 3.26
CA PRO A 486 26.97 20.05 4.26
C PRO A 486 28.44 20.13 4.69
N LYS A 487 28.71 19.97 5.99
CA LYS A 487 30.07 19.95 6.53
C LYS A 487 30.84 18.66 6.27
N ASN A 488 30.09 17.58 6.07
CA ASN A 488 30.62 16.23 5.85
C ASN A 488 29.72 15.45 4.91
N LYS A 489 29.97 14.14 4.74
CA LYS A 489 29.16 13.23 3.91
C LYS A 489 28.03 12.52 4.67
N ASP A 490 27.75 12.93 5.90
CA ASP A 490 26.63 12.40 6.65
C ASP A 490 25.30 12.96 6.13
N PRO A 491 24.20 12.22 6.22
CA PRO A 491 22.89 12.73 5.85
C PRO A 491 22.52 13.99 6.63
N LEU A 492 22.15 15.06 5.92
CA LEU A 492 21.71 16.31 6.53
C LEU A 492 20.18 16.34 6.58
N ASN A 493 19.62 16.23 7.78
CA ASN A 493 18.17 16.22 7.99
C ASN A 493 17.67 17.66 8.25
N LEU A 494 17.02 18.23 7.25
CA LEU A 494 16.51 19.60 7.25
C LEU A 494 15.05 19.67 7.67
N ARG A 495 14.68 20.79 8.30
CA ARG A 495 13.30 21.18 8.58
C ARG A 495 13.12 22.65 8.25
N ALA A 496 11.95 23.01 7.69
CA ALA A 496 11.63 24.40 7.40
C ALA A 496 10.13 24.67 7.49
N PHE A 497 9.76 25.87 7.90
CA PHE A 497 8.37 26.35 7.87
C PHE A 497 8.34 27.88 7.76
N LEU A 498 7.18 28.42 7.44
CA LEU A 498 6.96 29.87 7.40
C LEU A 498 6.23 30.33 8.65
N GLN A 499 6.64 31.51 9.18
CA GLN A 499 6.00 32.16 10.31
C GLN A 499 5.86 33.68 10.14
N LYS A 500 4.89 34.26 10.85
CA LYS A 500 4.70 35.72 10.99
C LYS A 500 4.70 36.08 12.47
N GLY A 501 5.74 36.78 12.95
CA GLY A 501 5.95 36.91 14.41
C GLY A 501 6.09 35.53 15.03
N ASP A 502 5.24 35.20 16.02
CA ASP A 502 5.21 33.89 16.68
C ASP A 502 4.19 32.92 16.05
N ASP A 503 3.40 33.40 15.06
CA ASP A 503 2.38 32.60 14.38
C ASP A 503 3.01 31.68 13.33
N VAL A 504 2.94 30.37 13.51
CA VAL A 504 3.29 29.37 12.48
C VAL A 504 2.21 29.37 11.40
N LEU A 505 2.61 29.59 10.16
CA LEU A 505 1.71 29.73 9.00
C LEU A 505 1.53 28.43 8.23
N THR A 506 2.51 27.53 8.27
CA THR A 506 2.56 26.33 7.42
C THR A 506 2.82 25.07 8.25
N GLU A 507 2.61 23.92 7.64
CA GLU A 507 3.21 22.67 8.11
C GLU A 507 4.75 22.80 8.11
N THR A 508 5.41 21.86 8.78
CA THR A 508 6.87 21.71 8.72
C THR A 508 7.25 20.91 7.49
N TRP A 509 7.95 21.50 6.54
CA TRP A 509 8.64 20.81 5.48
C TRP A 509 9.90 20.13 6.06
N SER A 510 10.19 18.89 5.66
CA SER A 510 11.38 18.15 6.07
C SER A 510 12.04 17.51 4.85
N TYR A 511 13.36 17.38 4.87
CA TYR A 511 14.12 16.75 3.78
C TYR A 511 15.39 16.09 4.32
N THR A 512 15.74 14.92 3.81
CA THR A 512 17.04 14.29 4.07
C THR A 512 17.91 14.47 2.84
N LEU A 513 18.87 15.39 2.94
CA LEU A 513 19.90 15.56 1.92
C LEU A 513 20.95 14.48 2.13
N LEU A 514 21.12 13.62 1.13
CA LEU A 514 22.20 12.63 1.05
C LEU A 514 23.31 13.25 0.21
N PRO A 515 24.47 13.63 0.82
CA PRO A 515 25.60 14.23 0.12
C PRO A 515 26.34 13.26 -0.78
#